data_daf8b71028126faefa611bffb1f52e3e
#
_entry.id   daf8b71028126faefa611bffb1f52e3e
#
_cell.length_a   1.000
_cell.length_b   1.000
_cell.length_c   1.000
_cell.angle_alpha   90.00
_cell.angle_beta   90.00
_cell.angle_gamma   90.00
#
_symmetry.space_group_name_H-M   'P 1'
#
loop_
_entity.id
_entity.type
_entity.pdbx_description
1 polymer ?
#
loop_
_entity_poly.entity_id
_entity_poly.type
_entity_poly.pdbx_seq_one_letter_code
_entity_poly.pdbx_strand_id
1 'polypeptide(L)'
;IDPQRDIPQEAFDVHGLSSDFLRGKPKFAEIANKFLSFIGDAKLIIHNAAFDMKFLNAELASINLPQLPKDQAIDTLDIARRRFPGSPASLDALCRRFAIDNSSRTLHGALLDSEILAEVYLELIGGRQPDFALSTAFNQSTGLHPESDWTLPERSLPLRSRISDIEKKAHEEFIRKLGNTTLWK
;
A
#
# COMPACT_ATOMS: atom_id res chain seq x y z
N ILE A 1 -6.37 25.39 9.90
CA ILE A 1 -5.52 26.59 9.81
C ILE A 1 -6.27 27.72 9.14
N ASP A 2 -5.93 28.97 9.49
CA ASP A 2 -6.42 30.17 8.81
C ASP A 2 -5.56 30.40 7.54
N PRO A 3 -6.15 30.33 6.32
CA PRO A 3 -5.41 30.54 5.09
C PRO A 3 -5.17 32.02 4.79
N GLN A 4 -5.63 32.95 5.62
CA GLN A 4 -5.53 34.40 5.47
C GLN A 4 -6.12 34.93 4.13
N ARG A 5 -7.06 34.19 3.56
CA ARG A 5 -7.81 34.55 2.36
C ARG A 5 -9.22 33.96 2.43
N ASP A 6 -10.12 34.52 1.66
CA ASP A 6 -11.47 33.98 1.57
C ASP A 6 -11.48 32.60 0.89
N ILE A 7 -12.36 31.74 1.37
CA ILE A 7 -12.56 30.42 0.80
C ILE A 7 -13.47 30.54 -0.43
N PRO A 8 -13.02 30.11 -1.61
CA PRO A 8 -13.88 30.05 -2.79
C PRO A 8 -15.09 29.14 -2.55
N GLN A 9 -16.26 29.51 -3.12
CA GLN A 9 -17.48 28.73 -2.94
C GLN A 9 -17.33 27.27 -3.35
N GLU A 10 -16.62 27.01 -4.44
CA GLU A 10 -16.33 25.66 -4.91
C GLU A 10 -15.57 24.80 -3.90
N ALA A 11 -14.63 25.41 -3.14
CA ALA A 11 -13.91 24.71 -2.10
C ALA A 11 -14.80 24.47 -0.87
N PHE A 12 -15.62 25.47 -0.51
CA PHE A 12 -16.61 25.33 0.57
C PHE A 12 -17.58 24.17 0.29
N ASP A 13 -18.08 24.06 -0.92
CA ASP A 13 -19.00 22.99 -1.33
C ASP A 13 -18.38 21.58 -1.20
N VAL A 14 -17.05 21.50 -1.30
CA VAL A 14 -16.32 20.22 -1.15
C VAL A 14 -16.10 19.87 0.32
N HIS A 15 -15.58 20.78 1.13
CA HIS A 15 -15.13 20.45 2.50
C HIS A 15 -15.99 21.08 3.62
N GLY A 16 -16.94 21.96 3.29
CA GLY A 16 -17.86 22.57 4.26
C GLY A 16 -17.26 23.57 5.25
N LEU A 17 -16.00 24.00 5.06
CA LEU A 17 -15.33 24.93 5.96
C LEU A 17 -15.49 26.36 5.48
N SER A 18 -16.22 27.20 6.24
CA SER A 18 -16.40 28.60 5.91
C SER A 18 -15.19 29.46 6.28
N SER A 19 -15.05 30.61 5.60
CA SER A 19 -14.02 31.61 5.96
C SER A 19 -14.15 32.06 7.41
N ASP A 20 -15.37 32.23 7.92
CA ASP A 20 -15.61 32.64 9.30
C ASP A 20 -15.19 31.58 10.33
N PHE A 21 -15.40 30.30 10.01
CA PHE A 21 -14.94 29.19 10.86
C PHE A 21 -13.42 29.12 10.93
N LEU A 22 -12.71 29.42 9.85
CA LEU A 22 -11.26 29.37 9.78
C LEU A 22 -10.58 30.61 10.33
N ARG A 23 -11.28 31.73 10.36
CA ARG A 23 -10.78 33.00 10.91
C ARG A 23 -10.45 32.84 12.39
N GLY A 24 -9.23 33.20 12.78
CA GLY A 24 -8.74 33.04 14.14
C GLY A 24 -8.21 31.64 14.48
N LYS A 25 -8.16 30.70 13.54
CA LYS A 25 -7.37 29.48 13.68
C LYS A 25 -5.88 29.80 13.52
N PRO A 26 -4.96 28.93 14.03
CA PRO A 26 -3.53 29.12 13.82
C PRO A 26 -3.20 29.21 12.32
N LYS A 27 -2.25 30.06 11.97
CA LYS A 27 -1.70 30.13 10.61
C LYS A 27 -0.73 28.98 10.36
N PHE A 28 -0.46 28.66 9.10
CA PHE A 28 0.50 27.61 8.79
C PHE A 28 1.88 27.88 9.39
N ALA A 29 2.36 29.12 9.34
CA ALA A 29 3.65 29.52 9.92
C ALA A 29 3.77 29.20 11.42
N GLU A 30 2.66 29.26 12.17
CA GLU A 30 2.65 28.99 13.62
C GLU A 30 2.77 27.48 13.94
N ILE A 31 2.30 26.63 13.03
CA ILE A 31 2.27 25.18 13.24
C ILE A 31 3.33 24.42 12.45
N ALA A 32 3.97 25.04 11.45
CA ALA A 32 4.87 24.39 10.51
C ALA A 32 6.00 23.60 11.19
N ASN A 33 6.64 24.17 12.20
CA ASN A 33 7.71 23.48 12.93
C ASN A 33 7.21 22.25 13.69
N LYS A 34 6.00 22.33 14.28
CA LYS A 34 5.38 21.17 14.94
C LYS A 34 5.01 20.11 13.94
N PHE A 35 4.48 20.52 12.79
CA PHE A 35 4.16 19.62 11.68
C PHE A 35 5.41 18.90 11.18
N LEU A 36 6.50 19.61 10.87
CA LEU A 36 7.75 19.01 10.43
C LEU A 36 8.35 18.07 11.48
N SER A 37 8.32 18.45 12.76
CA SER A 37 8.77 17.58 13.85
C SER A 37 7.91 16.32 13.99
N PHE A 38 6.60 16.43 13.74
CA PHE A 38 5.67 15.30 13.82
C PHE A 38 5.88 14.30 12.70
N ILE A 39 6.04 14.77 11.46
CA ILE A 39 6.25 13.87 10.32
C ILE A 39 7.67 13.28 10.29
N GLY A 40 8.70 14.05 10.71
CA GLY A 40 10.09 13.62 10.66
C GLY A 40 10.45 13.00 9.31
N ASP A 41 11.06 11.82 9.35
CA ASP A 41 11.44 11.04 8.16
C ASP A 41 10.34 10.03 7.73
N ALA A 42 9.15 10.07 8.35
CA ALA A 42 8.07 9.16 8.03
C ALA A 42 7.54 9.38 6.61
N LYS A 43 7.12 8.30 5.95
CA LYS A 43 6.43 8.40 4.66
C LYS A 43 5.01 8.92 4.86
N LEU A 44 4.63 9.89 4.04
CA LEU A 44 3.29 10.48 4.01
C LEU A 44 2.43 9.71 3.01
N ILE A 45 1.39 9.05 3.49
CA ILE A 45 0.44 8.35 2.64
C ILE A 45 -0.64 9.32 2.21
N ILE A 46 -0.73 9.60 0.92
CA ILE A 46 -1.61 10.63 0.37
C ILE A 46 -2.31 10.06 -0.87
N HIS A 47 -3.57 10.44 -1.06
CA HIS A 47 -4.31 10.11 -2.28
C HIS A 47 -4.24 11.27 -3.27
N ASN A 48 -3.57 11.11 -4.42
CA ASN A 48 -3.20 12.17 -5.35
C ASN A 48 -2.13 13.11 -4.77
N ALA A 49 -1.04 12.53 -4.29
CA ALA A 49 0.01 13.20 -3.53
C ALA A 49 0.63 14.42 -4.22
N ALA A 50 0.65 14.45 -5.55
CA ALA A 50 1.20 15.58 -6.30
C ALA A 50 0.49 16.92 -5.97
N PHE A 51 -0.81 16.86 -5.69
CA PHE A 51 -1.60 18.04 -5.33
C PHE A 51 -1.20 18.55 -3.93
N ASP A 52 -1.26 17.68 -2.92
CA ASP A 52 -0.99 18.08 -1.53
C ASP A 52 0.47 18.49 -1.32
N MET A 53 1.41 17.74 -1.89
CA MET A 53 2.83 18.05 -1.81
C MET A 53 3.17 19.40 -2.45
N LYS A 54 2.48 19.77 -3.52
CA LYS A 54 2.65 21.08 -4.14
C LYS A 54 2.23 22.20 -3.18
N PHE A 55 1.07 22.07 -2.51
CA PHE A 55 0.59 23.07 -1.57
C PHE A 55 1.46 23.13 -0.31
N LEU A 56 1.78 21.99 0.28
CA LEU A 56 2.67 21.93 1.46
C LEU A 56 4.02 22.59 1.19
N ASN A 57 4.63 22.27 0.05
CA ASN A 57 5.92 22.85 -0.31
C ASN A 57 5.85 24.34 -0.65
N ALA A 58 4.73 24.81 -1.22
CA ALA A 58 4.51 26.23 -1.43
C ALA A 58 4.39 27.00 -0.09
N GLU A 59 3.63 26.46 0.85
CA GLU A 59 3.50 27.04 2.20
C GLU A 59 4.84 27.03 2.96
N LEU A 60 5.59 25.93 2.91
CA LEU A 60 6.93 25.85 3.53
C LEU A 60 7.90 26.86 2.93
N ALA A 61 7.90 26.98 1.58
CA ALA A 61 8.74 27.94 0.89
C ALA A 61 8.40 29.41 1.25
N SER A 62 7.11 29.72 1.43
CA SER A 62 6.65 31.07 1.80
C SER A 62 7.18 31.55 3.14
N ILE A 63 7.53 30.63 4.03
CA ILE A 63 8.08 30.89 5.37
C ILE A 63 9.56 30.52 5.49
N ASN A 64 10.25 30.32 4.36
CA ASN A 64 11.67 29.95 4.27
C ASN A 64 12.05 28.65 5.02
N LEU A 65 11.15 27.68 5.08
CA LEU A 65 11.43 26.35 5.61
C LEU A 65 11.79 25.36 4.47
N PRO A 66 12.54 24.29 4.80
CA PRO A 66 12.89 23.26 3.82
C PRO A 66 11.65 22.60 3.24
N GLN A 67 11.67 22.37 1.92
CA GLN A 67 10.61 21.65 1.23
C GLN A 67 10.72 20.14 1.50
N LEU A 68 9.58 19.46 1.55
CA LEU A 68 9.51 18.01 1.68
C LEU A 68 9.95 17.35 0.35
N PRO A 69 10.83 16.35 0.40
CA PRO A 69 11.24 15.62 -0.80
C PRO A 69 10.08 14.81 -1.38
N LYS A 70 10.06 14.68 -2.72
CA LYS A 70 8.97 13.98 -3.42
C LYS A 70 8.83 12.52 -3.01
N ASP A 71 9.94 11.87 -2.71
CA ASP A 71 9.99 10.46 -2.29
C ASP A 71 9.51 10.24 -0.86
N GLN A 72 9.27 11.31 -0.07
CA GLN A 72 8.63 11.20 1.23
C GLN A 72 7.13 10.88 1.12
N ALA A 73 6.50 11.18 -0.01
CA ALA A 73 5.10 10.85 -0.23
C ALA A 73 4.91 9.49 -0.92
N ILE A 74 3.94 8.72 -0.44
CA ILE A 74 3.41 7.52 -1.10
C ILE A 74 2.06 7.89 -1.69
N ASP A 75 1.95 7.86 -3.02
CA ASP A 75 0.71 8.17 -3.73
C ASP A 75 -0.16 6.93 -3.90
N THR A 76 -1.25 6.86 -3.14
CA THR A 76 -2.18 5.73 -3.21
C THR A 76 -2.98 5.70 -4.53
N LEU A 77 -3.16 6.85 -5.20
CA LEU A 77 -3.78 6.91 -6.52
C LEU A 77 -2.91 6.21 -7.56
N ASP A 78 -1.60 6.43 -7.51
CA ASP A 78 -0.64 5.76 -8.39
C ASP A 78 -0.59 4.25 -8.14
N ILE A 79 -0.62 3.82 -6.87
CA ILE A 79 -0.68 2.41 -6.52
C ILE A 79 -1.97 1.79 -7.08
N ALA A 80 -3.12 2.44 -6.87
CA ALA A 80 -4.41 1.98 -7.34
C ALA A 80 -4.47 1.84 -8.87
N ARG A 81 -3.96 2.83 -9.60
CA ARG A 81 -3.91 2.82 -11.07
C ARG A 81 -3.04 1.70 -11.62
N ARG A 82 -1.90 1.42 -10.97
CA ARG A 82 -1.03 0.29 -11.34
C ARG A 82 -1.64 -1.06 -11.03
N ARG A 83 -2.33 -1.18 -9.89
CA ARG A 83 -2.96 -2.44 -9.46
C ARG A 83 -4.25 -2.75 -10.23
N PHE A 84 -4.99 -1.73 -10.61
CA PHE A 84 -6.30 -1.83 -11.28
C PHE A 84 -6.36 -0.96 -12.54
N PRO A 85 -5.59 -1.26 -13.58
CA PRO A 85 -5.55 -0.45 -14.80
C PRO A 85 -6.94 -0.37 -15.44
N GLY A 86 -7.31 0.83 -15.89
CA GLY A 86 -8.62 1.09 -16.50
C GLY A 86 -9.82 1.18 -15.55
N SER A 87 -9.61 0.99 -14.25
CA SER A 87 -10.68 1.11 -13.24
C SER A 87 -10.69 2.48 -12.57
N PRO A 88 -11.86 2.97 -12.11
CA PRO A 88 -11.93 4.17 -11.28
C PRO A 88 -11.07 4.02 -10.02
N ALA A 89 -10.28 5.04 -9.70
CA ALA A 89 -9.30 5.03 -8.61
C ALA A 89 -9.51 6.16 -7.60
N SER A 90 -10.67 6.81 -7.59
CA SER A 90 -11.03 7.77 -6.52
C SER A 90 -11.17 7.04 -5.18
N LEU A 91 -11.03 7.77 -4.07
CA LEU A 91 -11.17 7.18 -2.72
C LEU A 91 -12.49 6.42 -2.57
N ASP A 92 -13.62 7.00 -3.02
CA ASP A 92 -14.93 6.34 -2.99
C ASP A 92 -14.99 5.08 -3.88
N ALA A 93 -14.32 5.08 -5.02
CA ALA A 93 -14.26 3.91 -5.88
C ALA A 93 -13.46 2.77 -5.23
N LEU A 94 -12.40 3.11 -4.51
CA LEU A 94 -11.58 2.16 -3.76
C LEU A 94 -12.34 1.62 -2.54
N CYS A 95 -13.08 2.47 -1.81
CA CYS A 95 -13.96 2.02 -0.72
C CYS A 95 -14.96 0.98 -1.22
N ARG A 96 -15.66 1.27 -2.32
CA ARG A 96 -16.60 0.29 -2.93
C ARG A 96 -15.92 -1.01 -3.34
N ARG A 97 -14.70 -0.94 -3.87
CA ARG A 97 -13.93 -2.11 -4.29
C ARG A 97 -13.54 -3.01 -3.13
N PHE A 98 -13.11 -2.41 -2.02
CA PHE A 98 -12.60 -3.11 -0.84
C PHE A 98 -13.68 -3.34 0.23
N ALA A 99 -14.94 -2.99 -0.05
CA ALA A 99 -16.04 -3.06 0.90
C ALA A 99 -15.77 -2.30 2.21
N ILE A 100 -15.11 -1.14 2.11
CA ILE A 100 -14.86 -0.23 3.22
C ILE A 100 -16.06 0.70 3.34
N ASP A 101 -16.62 0.79 4.56
CA ASP A 101 -17.76 1.65 4.82
C ASP A 101 -17.35 3.12 4.82
N ASN A 102 -17.90 3.88 3.88
CA ASN A 102 -17.74 5.33 3.79
C ASN A 102 -19.08 6.09 3.89
N SER A 103 -20.11 5.46 4.46
CA SER A 103 -21.45 6.02 4.55
C SER A 103 -21.54 7.30 5.39
N SER A 104 -20.66 7.47 6.35
CA SER A 104 -20.53 8.67 7.19
C SER A 104 -19.89 9.87 6.45
N ARG A 105 -19.35 9.66 5.25
CA ARG A 105 -18.67 10.67 4.45
C ARG A 105 -19.66 11.51 3.66
N THR A 106 -20.25 12.52 4.33
CA THR A 106 -21.17 13.47 3.67
C THR A 106 -20.42 14.60 2.96
N LEU A 107 -19.27 15.00 3.52
CA LEU A 107 -18.33 16.00 2.98
C LEU A 107 -16.90 15.47 3.09
N HIS A 108 -15.97 16.11 2.37
CA HIS A 108 -14.54 15.76 2.44
C HIS A 108 -13.93 16.28 3.76
N GLY A 109 -14.22 15.57 4.85
CA GLY A 109 -13.64 15.85 6.17
C GLY A 109 -12.24 15.25 6.29
N ALA A 110 -11.21 16.09 6.54
CA ALA A 110 -9.81 15.67 6.53
C ALA A 110 -9.52 14.49 7.47
N LEU A 111 -10.12 14.44 8.66
CA LEU A 111 -9.90 13.33 9.61
C LEU A 111 -10.53 12.04 9.11
N LEU A 112 -11.81 12.07 8.72
CA LEU A 112 -12.53 10.92 8.23
C LEU A 112 -11.89 10.38 6.93
N ASP A 113 -11.51 11.28 6.02
CA ASP A 113 -10.82 10.89 4.78
C ASP A 113 -9.47 10.23 5.06
N SER A 114 -8.75 10.67 6.11
CA SER A 114 -7.49 10.06 6.53
C SER A 114 -7.68 8.66 7.13
N GLU A 115 -8.73 8.45 7.92
CA GLU A 115 -9.10 7.14 8.48
C GLU A 115 -9.47 6.15 7.37
N ILE A 116 -10.34 6.56 6.45
CA ILE A 116 -10.72 5.77 5.27
C ILE A 116 -9.49 5.48 4.39
N LEU A 117 -8.63 6.49 4.18
CA LEU A 117 -7.41 6.30 3.39
C LEU A 117 -6.45 5.29 4.02
N ALA A 118 -6.35 5.26 5.34
CA ALA A 118 -5.52 4.27 6.03
C ALA A 118 -6.01 2.84 5.77
N GLU A 119 -7.32 2.60 5.83
CA GLU A 119 -7.91 1.29 5.48
C GLU A 119 -7.70 0.93 4.02
N VAL A 120 -7.96 1.87 3.10
CA VAL A 120 -7.73 1.69 1.66
C VAL A 120 -6.26 1.38 1.37
N TYR A 121 -5.33 2.06 2.03
CA TYR A 121 -3.90 1.81 1.85
C TYR A 121 -3.51 0.40 2.27
N LEU A 122 -4.00 -0.08 3.41
CA LEU A 122 -3.76 -1.45 3.87
C LEU A 122 -4.22 -2.47 2.83
N GLU A 123 -5.41 -2.28 2.25
CA GLU A 123 -5.91 -3.15 1.19
C GLU A 123 -5.08 -3.04 -0.11
N LEU A 124 -4.60 -1.83 -0.44
CA LEU A 124 -3.76 -1.61 -1.62
C LEU A 124 -2.38 -2.28 -1.52
N ILE A 125 -1.80 -2.42 -0.33
CA ILE A 125 -0.48 -3.05 -0.15
C ILE A 125 -0.54 -4.57 0.10
N GLY A 126 -1.72 -5.18 0.11
CA GLY A 126 -1.85 -6.63 0.25
C GLY A 126 -2.98 -7.07 1.16
N GLY A 127 -3.71 -6.11 1.74
CA GLY A 127 -4.82 -6.37 2.65
C GLY A 127 -4.35 -6.85 4.04
N ARG A 128 -5.32 -7.25 4.84
CA ARG A 128 -5.09 -7.82 6.19
C ARG A 128 -4.55 -9.26 6.14
N GLN A 129 -4.50 -9.86 4.95
CA GLN A 129 -3.85 -11.17 4.79
C GLN A 129 -2.36 -10.98 4.52
N PRO A 130 -1.48 -11.59 5.34
CA PRO A 130 -0.08 -11.71 4.99
C PRO A 130 0.01 -12.40 3.63
N ASP A 131 0.65 -11.74 2.68
CA ASP A 131 0.93 -12.36 1.39
C ASP A 131 1.79 -13.60 1.63
N PHE A 132 1.28 -14.79 1.27
CA PHE A 132 2.06 -16.02 1.24
C PHE A 132 3.07 -16.04 0.08
N ALA A 133 3.21 -14.96 -0.66
CA ALA A 133 4.35 -14.81 -1.55
C ALA A 133 5.61 -14.92 -0.67
N LEU A 134 6.24 -16.07 -0.71
CA LEU A 134 7.65 -16.25 -0.33
C LEU A 134 8.40 -15.17 -1.11
N SER A 135 8.54 -14.02 -0.47
CA SER A 135 8.94 -12.82 -1.16
C SER A 135 10.33 -13.03 -1.72
N THR A 136 10.47 -12.81 -3.01
CA THR A 136 11.75 -12.54 -3.68
C THR A 136 12.55 -11.41 -3.00
N ALA A 137 11.97 -10.73 -2.00
CA ALA A 137 12.65 -9.75 -1.14
C ALA A 137 13.81 -10.35 -0.31
N PHE A 138 13.82 -11.68 -0.08
CA PHE A 138 14.96 -12.34 0.55
C PHE A 138 16.21 -12.29 -0.33
N ASN A 139 16.04 -12.17 -1.66
CA ASN A 139 17.17 -12.09 -2.60
C ASN A 139 17.81 -10.71 -2.72
N GLN A 140 17.16 -9.63 -2.23
CA GLN A 140 17.74 -8.28 -2.32
C GLN A 140 18.56 -7.86 -1.09
N SER A 141 18.34 -8.50 0.06
CA SER A 141 19.04 -8.14 1.30
C SER A 141 20.30 -8.95 1.59
N THR A 142 20.56 -10.05 0.88
CA THR A 142 21.72 -10.91 1.15
C THR A 142 22.89 -10.73 0.19
N GLY A 143 22.80 -9.85 -0.82
CA GLY A 143 23.92 -9.59 -1.74
C GLY A 143 24.46 -10.84 -2.45
N LEU A 144 23.70 -11.92 -2.47
CA LEU A 144 24.09 -13.15 -3.15
C LEU A 144 23.83 -12.98 -4.65
N HIS A 145 24.90 -12.77 -5.38
CA HIS A 145 24.92 -12.80 -6.84
C HIS A 145 24.36 -14.14 -7.34
N PRO A 146 23.62 -14.14 -8.48
CA PRO A 146 23.08 -15.38 -9.09
C PRO A 146 24.17 -16.34 -9.63
N GLU A 147 25.45 -16.01 -9.47
CA GLU A 147 26.59 -16.83 -9.88
C GLU A 147 27.32 -17.52 -8.71
N SER A 148 26.76 -17.55 -7.51
CA SER A 148 27.35 -18.41 -6.50
C SER A 148 26.96 -19.87 -6.80
N ASP A 149 27.97 -20.70 -7.00
CA ASP A 149 27.94 -22.18 -7.14
C ASP A 149 27.37 -22.87 -5.89
N TRP A 150 26.17 -22.38 -5.41
CA TRP A 150 25.53 -23.00 -4.27
C TRP A 150 24.81 -24.26 -4.71
N THR A 151 25.52 -25.39 -4.55
CA THR A 151 24.93 -26.72 -4.69
C THR A 151 24.34 -27.14 -3.34
N LEU A 152 23.10 -27.66 -3.39
CA LEU A 152 22.48 -28.28 -2.20
C LEU A 152 23.42 -29.33 -1.64
N PRO A 153 23.79 -29.26 -0.34
CA PRO A 153 24.63 -30.29 0.27
C PRO A 153 23.94 -31.66 0.14
N GLU A 154 24.66 -32.66 -0.33
CA GLU A 154 24.17 -34.04 -0.37
C GLU A 154 23.80 -34.49 1.04
N ARG A 155 22.63 -35.08 1.16
CA ARG A 155 22.19 -35.62 2.46
C ARG A 155 23.07 -36.81 2.82
N SER A 156 23.62 -36.78 4.00
CA SER A 156 24.45 -37.88 4.57
C SER A 156 23.69 -39.20 4.71
N LEU A 157 22.39 -39.18 4.76
CA LEU A 157 21.51 -40.35 4.83
C LEU A 157 20.31 -40.19 3.89
N PRO A 158 20.00 -41.21 3.07
CA PRO A 158 18.80 -41.19 2.24
C PRO A 158 17.54 -41.17 3.11
N LEU A 159 16.51 -40.46 2.66
CA LEU A 159 15.22 -40.48 3.34
C LEU A 159 14.65 -41.90 3.30
N ARG A 160 14.18 -42.38 4.43
CA ARG A 160 13.42 -43.62 4.49
C ARG A 160 12.14 -43.47 3.66
N SER A 161 11.85 -44.47 2.83
CA SER A 161 10.58 -44.52 2.13
C SER A 161 9.43 -44.47 3.14
N ARG A 162 8.48 -43.54 2.91
CA ARG A 162 7.25 -43.45 3.70
C ARG A 162 6.14 -44.33 3.12
N ILE A 163 6.39 -44.92 1.94
CA ILE A 163 5.42 -45.76 1.24
C ILE A 163 5.52 -47.17 1.85
N SER A 164 4.43 -47.72 2.32
CA SER A 164 4.34 -49.09 2.80
C SER A 164 4.36 -50.08 1.63
N ASP A 165 4.76 -51.30 1.91
CA ASP A 165 4.74 -52.38 0.88
C ASP A 165 3.35 -52.65 0.32
N ILE A 166 2.30 -52.39 1.10
CA ILE A 166 0.89 -52.51 0.70
C ILE A 166 0.57 -51.44 -0.36
N GLU A 167 0.95 -50.19 -0.08
CA GLU A 167 0.74 -49.07 -1.02
C GLU A 167 1.54 -49.25 -2.30
N LYS A 168 2.75 -49.78 -2.21
CA LYS A 168 3.58 -50.08 -3.37
C LYS A 168 2.92 -51.14 -4.29
N LYS A 169 2.42 -52.21 -3.70
CA LYS A 169 1.69 -53.25 -4.44
C LYS A 169 0.40 -52.70 -5.07
N ALA A 170 -0.36 -51.90 -4.34
CA ALA A 170 -1.56 -51.28 -4.86
C ALA A 170 -1.28 -50.34 -6.05
N HIS A 171 -0.17 -49.58 -5.96
CA HIS A 171 0.29 -48.73 -7.06
C HIS A 171 0.70 -49.55 -8.30
N GLU A 172 1.47 -50.61 -8.12
CA GLU A 172 1.87 -51.50 -9.22
C GLU A 172 0.66 -52.14 -9.91
N GLU A 173 -0.35 -52.55 -9.16
CA GLU A 173 -1.60 -53.05 -9.69
C GLU A 173 -2.39 -52.01 -10.48
N PHE A 174 -2.43 -50.78 -9.94
CA PHE A 174 -3.06 -49.66 -10.62
C PHE A 174 -2.38 -49.33 -11.96
N ILE A 175 -1.06 -49.21 -11.96
CA ILE A 175 -0.29 -49.00 -13.21
C ILE A 175 -0.53 -50.10 -14.23
N ARG A 176 -0.62 -51.36 -13.79
CA ARG A 176 -0.90 -52.50 -14.69
C ARG A 176 -2.29 -52.41 -15.32
N LYS A 177 -3.29 -51.89 -14.59
CA LYS A 177 -4.66 -51.64 -15.08
C LYS A 177 -4.75 -50.50 -16.09
N LEU A 178 -3.86 -49.51 -16.02
CA LEU A 178 -3.80 -48.37 -16.92
C LEU A 178 -3.20 -48.74 -18.31
N GLY A 179 -2.49 -49.88 -18.46
CA GLY A 179 -1.94 -50.36 -19.71
C GLY A 179 -0.73 -49.56 -20.22
N ASN A 180 -0.36 -49.80 -21.48
CA ASN A 180 0.89 -49.30 -22.08
C ASN A 180 0.89 -47.78 -22.39
N THR A 181 -0.18 -47.06 -22.15
CA THR A 181 -0.31 -45.64 -22.43
C THR A 181 0.02 -44.74 -21.19
N THR A 182 0.50 -45.35 -20.12
CA THR A 182 0.82 -44.61 -18.93
C THR A 182 2.14 -43.84 -19.05
N LEU A 183 2.16 -42.61 -18.60
CA LEU A 183 3.38 -41.80 -18.48
C LEU A 183 4.21 -42.18 -17.20
N TRP A 184 3.68 -43.06 -16.36
CA TRP A 184 4.30 -43.56 -15.13
C TRP A 184 5.01 -44.88 -15.41
N LYS A 185 6.31 -44.92 -15.12
CA LYS A 185 7.13 -46.13 -15.17
C LYS A 185 7.54 -46.57 -13.79
#